data_c2e9b7f1b0157bc5f231050b06d60b9e
#
_entry.id   c2e9b7f1b0157bc5f231050b06d60b9e
#
_cell.length_a   1.000
_cell.length_b   1.000
_cell.length_c   1.000
_cell.angle_alpha   90.00
_cell.angle_beta   90.00
_cell.angle_gamma   90.00
#
_symmetry.space_group_name_H-M   'P 1'
#
loop_
_entity.id
_entity.type
_entity.pdbx_description
1 polymer ?
#
loop_
_entity_poly.entity_id
_entity_poly.type
_entity_poly.pdbx_seq_one_letter_code
_entity_poly.pdbx_strand_id
1 'polypeptide(L)'
;MRSVRVLGCRVDAIDVAGAVARIVALAGGTEPSLVVTLGTEMVVRARTDARFRDIVNRSALSLCDTIGVLFAARLWGTRIPERVAGVELIDPLCAAFAREGISVYLVGARGDTAERAAHVLRERYPTLVIAGARDGYFGPAQDESVADAIARTGARVALIGLGSPRQELWIDAQLARAGCAVGIGIGGSFDVLAGNVARAPQAWRRANLEWLYRLLKEPQRWRRQLALPYFVVLTLRERLFARPTLEES
;
A
#
# COMPACT_ATOMS: atom_id res chain seq x y z
N MET A 1 19.15 -1.04 3.87
CA MET A 1 18.03 -2.03 3.90
C MET A 1 18.16 -2.87 2.64
N ARG A 2 18.08 -4.21 2.75
CA ARG A 2 18.15 -5.08 1.55
C ARG A 2 16.86 -4.95 0.72
N SER A 3 16.99 -4.96 -0.60
CA SER A 3 15.87 -4.97 -1.53
C SER A 3 16.14 -5.94 -2.68
N VAL A 4 15.09 -6.29 -3.41
CA VAL A 4 15.16 -7.10 -4.63
C VAL A 4 14.33 -6.46 -5.72
N ARG A 5 14.71 -6.67 -6.98
CA ARG A 5 13.87 -6.27 -8.12
C ARG A 5 13.06 -7.47 -8.62
N VAL A 6 11.74 -7.33 -8.58
CA VAL A 6 10.80 -8.31 -9.13
C VAL A 6 10.21 -7.72 -10.41
N LEU A 7 10.55 -8.29 -11.57
CA LEU A 7 10.11 -7.79 -12.88
C LEU A 7 10.34 -6.27 -13.06
N GLY A 8 11.49 -5.77 -12.55
CA GLY A 8 11.87 -4.36 -12.62
C GLY A 8 11.32 -3.46 -11.50
N CYS A 9 10.49 -3.95 -10.59
CA CYS A 9 10.00 -3.22 -9.43
C CYS A 9 10.82 -3.55 -8.18
N ARG A 10 11.23 -2.52 -7.42
CA ARG A 10 11.88 -2.68 -6.12
C ARG A 10 10.89 -3.21 -5.09
N VAL A 11 11.37 -4.16 -4.30
CA VAL A 11 10.66 -4.71 -3.12
C VAL A 11 11.65 -4.74 -1.97
N ASP A 12 11.31 -4.13 -0.87
CA ASP A 12 12.16 -4.08 0.32
C ASP A 12 11.96 -5.33 1.18
N ALA A 13 13.10 -5.91 1.62
CA ALA A 13 13.11 -7.12 2.46
C ALA A 13 12.94 -6.74 3.93
N ILE A 14 11.70 -6.48 4.32
CA ILE A 14 11.33 -5.98 5.65
C ILE A 14 10.10 -6.73 6.17
N ASP A 15 9.98 -6.91 7.47
CA ASP A 15 8.80 -7.44 8.16
C ASP A 15 7.83 -6.31 8.57
N VAL A 16 6.69 -6.68 9.16
CA VAL A 16 5.68 -5.69 9.61
C VAL A 16 6.27 -4.77 10.67
N ALA A 17 7.01 -5.29 11.64
CA ALA A 17 7.58 -4.49 12.71
C ALA A 17 8.60 -3.46 12.19
N GLY A 18 9.50 -3.88 11.31
CA GLY A 18 10.45 -3.02 10.64
C GLY A 18 9.78 -1.98 9.73
N ALA A 19 8.72 -2.36 9.02
CA ALA A 19 7.93 -1.44 8.19
C ALA A 19 7.28 -0.34 9.05
N VAL A 20 6.67 -0.71 10.17
CA VAL A 20 6.09 0.24 11.13
C VAL A 20 7.16 1.19 11.67
N ALA A 21 8.28 0.67 12.17
CA ALA A 21 9.35 1.49 12.70
C ALA A 21 9.90 2.46 11.64
N ARG A 22 10.07 2.00 10.40
CA ARG A 22 10.54 2.85 9.29
C ARG A 22 9.54 3.94 8.93
N ILE A 23 8.24 3.63 8.88
CA ILE A 23 7.19 4.59 8.58
C ILE A 23 7.07 5.64 9.69
N VAL A 24 7.17 5.25 10.96
CA VAL A 24 7.22 6.18 12.10
C VAL A 24 8.42 7.13 11.98
N ALA A 25 9.60 6.60 11.66
CA ALA A 25 10.79 7.43 11.44
C ALA A 25 10.61 8.42 10.27
N LEU A 26 10.01 7.98 9.15
CA LEU A 26 9.70 8.85 8.02
C LEU A 26 8.68 9.94 8.39
N ALA A 27 7.68 9.62 9.22
CA ALA A 27 6.69 10.58 9.69
C ALA A 27 7.30 11.68 10.58
N GLY A 28 8.42 11.44 11.24
CA GLY A 28 9.21 12.45 11.95
C GLY A 28 10.06 13.36 11.05
N GLY A 29 10.25 12.98 9.79
CA GLY A 29 11.05 13.73 8.83
C GLY A 29 10.31 14.91 8.19
N THR A 30 11.02 15.68 7.36
CA THR A 30 10.48 16.83 6.62
C THR A 30 10.22 16.51 5.15
N GLU A 31 10.93 15.53 4.59
CA GLU A 31 10.81 15.17 3.17
C GLU A 31 9.59 14.29 2.92
N PRO A 32 8.74 14.62 1.93
CA PRO A 32 7.58 13.82 1.55
C PRO A 32 7.99 12.42 1.10
N SER A 33 7.44 11.41 1.73
CA SER A 33 7.82 10.02 1.56
C SER A 33 6.65 9.15 1.13
N LEU A 34 6.74 8.55 -0.08
CA LEU A 34 5.77 7.58 -0.57
C LEU A 34 6.09 6.18 -0.01
N VAL A 35 5.09 5.52 0.54
CA VAL A 35 5.11 4.09 0.91
C VAL A 35 4.14 3.33 0.01
N VAL A 36 4.65 2.34 -0.70
CA VAL A 36 3.90 1.50 -1.63
C VAL A 36 3.65 0.11 -1.04
N THR A 37 2.42 -0.39 -1.10
CA THR A 37 2.08 -1.78 -0.81
C THR A 37 1.99 -2.54 -2.14
N LEU A 38 3.13 -3.10 -2.57
CA LEU A 38 3.32 -3.62 -3.92
C LEU A 38 2.66 -4.99 -4.13
N GLY A 39 1.61 -5.02 -4.95
CA GLY A 39 0.93 -6.24 -5.37
C GLY A 39 1.33 -6.72 -6.76
N THR A 40 0.96 -7.96 -7.11
CA THR A 40 1.26 -8.57 -8.43
C THR A 40 0.69 -7.78 -9.60
N GLU A 41 -0.53 -7.24 -9.49
CA GLU A 41 -1.15 -6.42 -10.54
C GLU A 41 -0.37 -5.12 -10.80
N MET A 42 0.22 -4.55 -9.74
CA MET A 42 1.06 -3.35 -9.84
C MET A 42 2.37 -3.66 -10.57
N VAL A 43 3.00 -4.79 -10.27
CA VAL A 43 4.22 -5.25 -10.96
C VAL A 43 3.95 -5.50 -12.44
N VAL A 44 2.83 -6.16 -12.76
CA VAL A 44 2.41 -6.37 -14.17
C VAL A 44 2.21 -5.04 -14.88
N ARG A 45 1.53 -4.09 -14.24
CA ARG A 45 1.31 -2.74 -14.80
C ARG A 45 2.63 -2.00 -15.04
N ALA A 46 3.55 -2.04 -14.11
CA ALA A 46 4.85 -1.36 -14.19
C ALA A 46 5.69 -1.80 -15.41
N ARG A 47 5.37 -2.94 -16.04
CA ARG A 47 6.04 -3.38 -17.27
C ARG A 47 5.70 -2.53 -18.49
N THR A 48 4.50 -2.00 -18.52
CA THR A 48 3.99 -1.18 -19.66
C THR A 48 3.86 0.29 -19.30
N ASP A 49 3.93 0.64 -18.01
CA ASP A 49 3.82 1.99 -17.50
C ASP A 49 5.14 2.39 -16.81
N ALA A 50 6.05 2.98 -17.60
CA ALA A 50 7.38 3.38 -17.11
C ALA A 50 7.28 4.43 -15.99
N ARG A 51 6.37 5.41 -16.13
CA ARG A 51 6.14 6.44 -15.08
C ARG A 51 5.73 5.80 -13.76
N PHE A 52 4.78 4.88 -13.80
CA PHE A 52 4.34 4.15 -12.60
C PHE A 52 5.48 3.32 -11.99
N ARG A 53 6.24 2.62 -12.82
CA ARG A 53 7.42 1.85 -12.37
C ARG A 53 8.45 2.74 -11.67
N ASP A 54 8.72 3.92 -12.21
CA ASP A 54 9.68 4.85 -11.64
C ASP A 54 9.20 5.40 -10.28
N ILE A 55 7.90 5.67 -10.14
CA ILE A 55 7.28 6.04 -8.86
C ILE A 55 7.47 4.94 -7.81
N VAL A 56 7.17 3.68 -8.17
CA VAL A 56 7.37 2.54 -7.27
C VAL A 56 8.85 2.41 -6.87
N ASN A 57 9.77 2.53 -7.83
CA ASN A 57 11.20 2.33 -7.59
C ASN A 57 11.86 3.43 -6.77
N ARG A 58 11.37 4.69 -6.84
CA ARG A 58 11.88 5.80 -6.03
C ARG A 58 11.12 6.00 -4.71
N SER A 59 10.07 5.22 -4.43
CA SER A 59 9.34 5.30 -3.17
C SER A 59 10.28 5.12 -1.97
N ALA A 60 9.99 5.73 -0.84
CA ALA A 60 10.80 5.60 0.37
C ALA A 60 10.76 4.16 0.92
N LEU A 61 9.65 3.45 0.66
CA LEU A 61 9.46 2.06 1.06
C LEU A 61 8.52 1.36 0.08
N SER A 62 8.91 0.18 -0.41
CA SER A 62 8.11 -0.69 -1.29
C SER A 62 7.88 -2.03 -0.61
N LEU A 63 6.70 -2.23 -0.02
CA LEU A 63 6.34 -3.36 0.81
C LEU A 63 5.80 -4.52 -0.03
N CYS A 64 6.12 -5.74 0.36
CA CYS A 64 5.63 -6.97 -0.26
C CYS A 64 4.18 -7.26 0.16
N ASP A 65 3.18 -6.77 -0.60
CA ASP A 65 1.76 -6.91 -0.23
C ASP A 65 1.17 -8.29 -0.55
N THR A 66 1.66 -8.97 -1.61
CA THR A 66 1.03 -10.21 -2.09
C THR A 66 1.96 -11.41 -2.06
N ILE A 67 1.36 -12.61 -1.91
CA ILE A 67 2.09 -13.87 -1.92
C ILE A 67 2.84 -14.11 -3.24
N GLY A 68 2.31 -13.63 -4.37
CA GLY A 68 2.98 -13.74 -5.67
C GLY A 68 4.30 -12.98 -5.69
N VAL A 69 4.34 -11.74 -5.18
CA VAL A 69 5.56 -10.95 -5.07
C VAL A 69 6.56 -11.61 -4.11
N LEU A 70 6.08 -12.15 -2.97
CA LEU A 70 6.90 -12.88 -2.02
C LEU A 70 7.54 -14.13 -2.66
N PHE A 71 6.76 -14.88 -3.43
CA PHE A 71 7.24 -16.06 -4.14
C PHE A 71 8.29 -15.70 -5.21
N ALA A 72 8.01 -14.66 -6.00
CA ALA A 72 8.96 -14.15 -6.99
C ALA A 72 10.30 -13.77 -6.34
N ALA A 73 10.29 -12.96 -5.28
CA ALA A 73 11.50 -12.57 -4.56
C ALA A 73 12.35 -13.78 -4.12
N ARG A 74 11.70 -14.86 -3.65
CA ARG A 74 12.36 -16.10 -3.28
C ARG A 74 13.01 -16.81 -4.48
N LEU A 75 12.38 -16.76 -5.66
CA LEU A 75 12.97 -17.31 -6.88
C LEU A 75 14.27 -16.61 -7.29
N TRP A 76 14.43 -15.33 -6.94
CA TRP A 76 15.67 -14.56 -7.13
C TRP A 76 16.63 -14.63 -5.95
N GLY A 77 16.42 -15.59 -5.03
CA GLY A 77 17.32 -15.83 -3.91
C GLY A 77 17.23 -14.83 -2.77
N THR A 78 16.28 -13.90 -2.82
CA THR A 78 16.06 -12.91 -1.74
C THR A 78 14.97 -13.40 -0.80
N ARG A 79 15.32 -13.55 0.47
CA ARG A 79 14.37 -13.90 1.52
C ARG A 79 13.74 -12.63 2.08
N ILE A 80 12.50 -12.35 1.66
CA ILE A 80 11.64 -11.38 2.36
C ILE A 80 11.09 -12.09 3.60
N PRO A 81 11.21 -11.49 4.80
CA PRO A 81 10.81 -12.16 6.06
C PRO A 81 9.35 -12.60 6.05
N GLU A 82 8.45 -11.71 5.67
CA GLU A 82 7.01 -11.95 5.59
C GLU A 82 6.32 -11.05 4.58
N ARG A 83 5.06 -11.33 4.32
CA ARG A 83 4.18 -10.46 3.53
C ARG A 83 3.68 -9.30 4.40
N VAL A 84 3.84 -8.07 3.92
CA VAL A 84 3.37 -6.85 4.57
C VAL A 84 2.20 -6.29 3.78
N ALA A 85 0.99 -6.81 4.04
CA ALA A 85 -0.21 -6.38 3.33
C ALA A 85 -0.76 -5.07 3.90
N GLY A 86 -1.21 -4.17 3.03
CA GLY A 86 -1.75 -2.86 3.43
C GLY A 86 -2.83 -2.95 4.52
N VAL A 87 -3.78 -3.89 4.39
CA VAL A 87 -4.84 -4.09 5.38
C VAL A 87 -4.35 -4.62 6.73
N GLU A 88 -3.23 -5.36 6.75
CA GLU A 88 -2.62 -5.89 7.97
C GLU A 88 -1.69 -4.87 8.63
N LEU A 89 -1.20 -3.92 7.85
CA LEU A 89 -0.29 -2.87 8.31
C LEU A 89 -1.03 -1.75 9.07
N ILE A 90 -2.32 -1.51 8.79
CA ILE A 90 -3.05 -0.36 9.39
C ILE A 90 -3.12 -0.46 10.92
N ASP A 91 -3.51 -1.60 11.48
CA ASP A 91 -3.63 -1.75 12.93
C ASP A 91 -2.30 -1.49 13.67
N PRO A 92 -1.16 -2.13 13.33
CA PRO A 92 0.10 -1.84 13.99
C PRO A 92 0.62 -0.41 13.74
N LEU A 93 0.34 0.20 12.57
CA LEU A 93 0.66 1.61 12.33
C LEU A 93 -0.16 2.53 13.22
N CYS A 94 -1.48 2.35 13.29
CA CYS A 94 -2.34 3.19 14.14
C CYS A 94 -1.97 3.08 15.62
N ALA A 95 -1.61 1.88 16.10
CA ALA A 95 -1.10 1.69 17.45
C ALA A 95 0.22 2.46 17.68
N ALA A 96 1.14 2.44 16.73
CA ALA A 96 2.39 3.18 16.80
C ALA A 96 2.14 4.70 16.72
N PHE A 97 1.31 5.16 15.78
CA PHE A 97 0.98 6.58 15.64
C PHE A 97 0.29 7.16 16.88
N ALA A 98 -0.62 6.37 17.51
CA ALA A 98 -1.27 6.74 18.77
C ALA A 98 -0.26 6.93 19.91
N ARG A 99 0.76 6.09 19.99
CA ARG A 99 1.83 6.16 20.99
C ARG A 99 2.78 7.33 20.77
N GLU A 100 3.10 7.62 19.49
CA GLU A 100 4.06 8.67 19.10
C GLU A 100 3.38 10.03 18.85
N GLY A 101 2.05 10.15 19.03
CA GLY A 101 1.31 11.40 18.76
C GLY A 101 1.29 11.82 17.29
N ILE A 102 1.47 10.87 16.35
CA ILE A 102 1.49 11.14 14.91
C ILE A 102 0.06 11.22 14.39
N SER A 103 -0.29 12.37 13.79
CA SER A 103 -1.62 12.60 13.23
C SER A 103 -1.78 11.99 11.84
N VAL A 104 -2.98 11.43 11.57
CA VAL A 104 -3.30 10.78 10.30
C VAL A 104 -4.52 11.40 9.62
N TYR A 105 -4.52 11.41 8.28
CA TYR A 105 -5.67 11.76 7.47
C TYR A 105 -6.04 10.60 6.54
N LEU A 106 -7.33 10.29 6.40
CA LEU A 106 -7.82 9.18 5.57
C LEU A 106 -8.46 9.73 4.29
N VAL A 107 -7.98 9.29 3.12
CA VAL A 107 -8.58 9.65 1.82
C VAL A 107 -8.86 8.39 1.03
N GLY A 108 -10.10 8.11 0.69
CA GLY A 108 -10.39 6.98 -0.18
C GLY A 108 -11.74 6.34 0.04
N ALA A 109 -11.94 5.23 -0.65
CA ALA A 109 -13.19 4.50 -0.71
C ALA A 109 -14.38 5.37 -1.17
N ARG A 110 -15.60 4.85 -1.08
CA ARG A 110 -16.81 5.51 -1.59
C ARG A 110 -17.67 6.04 -0.44
N GLY A 111 -18.21 7.25 -0.62
CA GLY A 111 -19.16 7.85 0.31
C GLY A 111 -18.58 8.01 1.72
N ASP A 112 -19.28 7.54 2.73
CA ASP A 112 -18.92 7.63 4.14
C ASP A 112 -17.92 6.57 4.63
N THR A 113 -17.39 5.74 3.74
CA THR A 113 -16.55 4.58 4.14
C THR A 113 -15.28 5.00 4.87
N ALA A 114 -14.62 6.10 4.44
CA ALA A 114 -13.42 6.61 5.10
C ALA A 114 -13.75 7.14 6.50
N GLU A 115 -14.87 7.84 6.68
CA GLU A 115 -15.35 8.34 7.98
C GLU A 115 -15.68 7.18 8.94
N ARG A 116 -16.36 6.13 8.44
CA ARG A 116 -16.65 4.92 9.24
C ARG A 116 -15.37 4.19 9.64
N ALA A 117 -14.40 4.07 8.71
CA ALA A 117 -13.09 3.52 9.02
C ALA A 117 -12.37 4.36 10.09
N ALA A 118 -12.43 5.69 10.00
CA ALA A 118 -11.87 6.59 11.00
C ALA A 118 -12.56 6.45 12.36
N HIS A 119 -13.88 6.25 12.40
CA HIS A 119 -14.63 5.98 13.62
C HIS A 119 -14.14 4.68 14.30
N VAL A 120 -14.06 3.59 13.55
CA VAL A 120 -13.54 2.30 14.04
C VAL A 120 -12.11 2.43 14.59
N LEU A 121 -11.25 3.20 13.90
CA LEU A 121 -9.87 3.42 14.37
C LEU A 121 -9.82 4.25 15.65
N ARG A 122 -10.70 5.27 15.84
CA ARG A 122 -10.79 6.04 17.11
C ARG A 122 -11.25 5.16 18.27
N GLU A 123 -12.21 4.26 18.03
CA GLU A 123 -12.65 3.33 19.06
C GLU A 123 -11.53 2.36 19.49
N ARG A 124 -10.75 1.85 18.52
CA ARG A 124 -9.63 0.93 18.81
C ARG A 124 -8.42 1.62 19.42
N TYR A 125 -8.16 2.84 19.03
CA TYR A 125 -6.99 3.63 19.41
C TYR A 125 -7.43 5.03 19.88
N PRO A 126 -7.94 5.18 21.12
CA PRO A 126 -8.52 6.43 21.60
C PRO A 126 -7.57 7.63 21.60
N THR A 127 -6.25 7.39 21.66
CA THR A 127 -5.21 8.43 21.62
C THR A 127 -4.72 8.74 20.21
N LEU A 128 -5.20 8.03 19.18
CA LEU A 128 -4.84 8.29 17.79
C LEU A 128 -5.47 9.61 17.31
N VAL A 129 -4.64 10.54 16.86
CA VAL A 129 -5.07 11.80 16.29
C VAL A 129 -5.47 11.58 14.83
N ILE A 130 -6.78 11.46 14.56
CA ILE A 130 -7.31 11.43 13.20
C ILE A 130 -7.76 12.84 12.83
N ALA A 131 -6.91 13.53 12.05
CA ALA A 131 -7.08 14.92 11.65
C ALA A 131 -8.24 15.14 10.68
N GLY A 132 -8.65 14.07 9.96
CA GLY A 132 -9.82 14.08 9.09
C GLY A 132 -9.96 12.81 8.27
N ALA A 133 -11.09 12.70 7.59
CA ALA A 133 -11.38 11.63 6.65
C ALA A 133 -12.24 12.20 5.50
N ARG A 134 -12.09 11.64 4.29
CA ARG A 134 -12.93 11.98 3.15
C ARG A 134 -12.99 10.85 2.13
N ASP A 135 -14.02 10.85 1.31
CA ASP A 135 -14.17 9.91 0.20
C ASP A 135 -13.12 10.10 -0.89
N GLY A 136 -12.94 9.05 -1.70
CA GLY A 136 -11.98 9.00 -2.81
C GLY A 136 -12.59 9.35 -4.18
N TYR A 137 -13.86 9.74 -4.26
CA TYR A 137 -14.57 10.00 -5.51
C TYR A 137 -14.49 11.47 -5.91
N PHE A 138 -13.30 11.90 -6.27
CA PHE A 138 -13.01 13.22 -6.84
C PHE A 138 -12.19 13.07 -8.12
N GLY A 139 -12.32 14.02 -9.04
CA GLY A 139 -11.59 14.02 -10.31
C GLY A 139 -10.23 14.74 -10.21
N PRO A 140 -9.39 14.63 -11.26
CA PRO A 140 -8.08 15.29 -11.30
C PRO A 140 -8.12 16.79 -11.07
N ALA A 141 -9.19 17.48 -11.49
CA ALA A 141 -9.38 18.91 -11.26
C ALA A 141 -9.51 19.27 -9.77
N GLN A 142 -9.78 18.30 -8.91
CA GLN A 142 -9.94 18.50 -7.47
C GLN A 142 -8.71 18.04 -6.67
N ASP A 143 -7.71 17.41 -7.31
CA ASP A 143 -6.54 16.83 -6.63
C ASP A 143 -5.83 17.86 -5.75
N GLU A 144 -5.61 19.08 -6.27
CA GLU A 144 -4.96 20.16 -5.53
C GLU A 144 -5.81 20.65 -4.35
N SER A 145 -7.11 20.85 -4.56
CA SER A 145 -8.02 21.30 -3.49
C SER A 145 -8.14 20.28 -2.35
N VAL A 146 -8.03 18.97 -2.69
CA VAL A 146 -7.96 17.89 -1.71
C VAL A 146 -6.67 17.96 -0.92
N ALA A 147 -5.54 18.15 -1.60
CA ALA A 147 -4.25 18.31 -0.94
C ALA A 147 -4.23 19.53 0.00
N ASP A 148 -4.75 20.68 -0.44
CA ASP A 148 -4.88 21.89 0.38
C ASP A 148 -5.78 21.68 1.61
N ALA A 149 -6.85 20.90 1.45
CA ALA A 149 -7.72 20.56 2.57
C ALA A 149 -7.00 19.71 3.63
N ILE A 150 -6.15 18.76 3.21
CA ILE A 150 -5.31 17.97 4.10
C ILE A 150 -4.27 18.86 4.78
N ALA A 151 -3.59 19.72 4.03
CA ALA A 151 -2.56 20.63 4.55
C ALA A 151 -3.09 21.49 5.71
N ARG A 152 -4.31 22.01 5.59
CA ARG A 152 -4.97 22.82 6.65
C ARG A 152 -5.19 22.07 7.96
N THR A 153 -5.17 20.73 7.94
CA THR A 153 -5.35 19.91 9.16
C THR A 153 -4.05 19.66 9.90
N GLY A 154 -2.89 19.87 9.28
CA GLY A 154 -1.58 19.57 9.84
C GLY A 154 -1.32 18.07 10.01
N ALA A 155 -2.03 17.21 9.26
CA ALA A 155 -1.81 15.76 9.31
C ALA A 155 -0.39 15.39 8.87
N ARG A 156 0.28 14.54 9.65
CA ARG A 156 1.64 14.07 9.34
C ARG A 156 1.65 12.91 8.34
N VAL A 157 0.63 12.08 8.36
CA VAL A 157 0.51 10.88 7.51
C VAL A 157 -0.83 10.91 6.77
N ALA A 158 -0.79 10.63 5.46
CA ALA A 158 -1.97 10.42 4.64
C ALA A 158 -2.12 8.93 4.29
N LEU A 159 -3.21 8.29 4.72
CA LEU A 159 -3.61 6.95 4.31
C LEU A 159 -4.50 7.08 3.08
N ILE A 160 -4.02 6.57 1.92
CA ILE A 160 -4.66 6.80 0.63
C ILE A 160 -5.24 5.49 0.06
N GLY A 161 -6.57 5.41 -0.02
CA GLY A 161 -7.34 4.27 -0.53
C GLY A 161 -8.03 4.57 -1.86
N LEU A 162 -7.33 5.15 -2.85
CA LEU A 162 -7.88 5.47 -4.17
C LEU A 162 -7.78 4.32 -5.18
N GLY A 163 -7.12 3.21 -4.79
CA GLY A 163 -6.76 2.11 -5.65
C GLY A 163 -5.56 2.41 -6.55
N SER A 164 -4.79 1.35 -6.86
CA SER A 164 -3.64 1.47 -7.77
C SER A 164 -4.12 1.53 -9.24
N PRO A 165 -3.49 2.36 -10.09
CA PRO A 165 -2.31 3.21 -9.86
C PRO A 165 -2.63 4.61 -9.33
N ARG A 166 -3.91 4.97 -9.18
CA ARG A 166 -4.33 6.35 -8.87
C ARG A 166 -3.75 6.83 -7.53
N GLN A 167 -3.71 5.98 -6.51
CA GLN A 167 -3.18 6.35 -5.20
C GLN A 167 -1.69 6.67 -5.23
N GLU A 168 -0.86 5.88 -5.93
CA GLU A 168 0.57 6.14 -6.04
C GLU A 168 0.86 7.42 -6.84
N LEU A 169 0.12 7.61 -7.95
CA LEU A 169 0.23 8.82 -8.78
C LEU A 169 -0.20 10.07 -8.01
N TRP A 170 -1.27 9.97 -7.22
CA TRP A 170 -1.76 11.08 -6.41
C TRP A 170 -0.79 11.44 -5.29
N ILE A 171 -0.29 10.44 -4.57
CA ILE A 171 0.71 10.65 -3.49
C ILE A 171 1.96 11.30 -4.08
N ASP A 172 2.47 10.78 -5.18
CA ASP A 172 3.66 11.32 -5.85
C ASP A 172 3.50 12.79 -6.26
N ALA A 173 2.33 13.17 -6.74
CA ALA A 173 2.06 14.52 -7.23
C ALA A 173 1.65 15.51 -6.13
N GLN A 174 0.97 15.05 -5.08
CA GLN A 174 0.24 15.93 -4.16
C GLN A 174 0.73 15.88 -2.71
N LEU A 175 1.56 14.90 -2.32
CA LEU A 175 1.94 14.71 -0.92
C LEU A 175 2.66 15.92 -0.34
N ALA A 176 3.55 16.55 -1.11
CA ALA A 176 4.25 17.77 -0.71
C ALA A 176 3.27 18.92 -0.46
N ARG A 177 2.29 19.12 -1.36
CA ARG A 177 1.24 20.12 -1.22
C ARG A 177 0.33 19.83 -0.03
N ALA A 178 0.05 18.57 0.24
CA ALA A 178 -0.73 18.15 1.40
C ALA A 178 0.00 18.35 2.74
N GLY A 179 1.28 18.73 2.72
CA GLY A 179 2.08 18.97 3.92
C GLY A 179 2.35 17.73 4.76
N CYS A 180 2.05 16.54 4.22
CA CYS A 180 2.28 15.29 4.93
C CYS A 180 3.70 14.79 4.71
N ALA A 181 4.32 14.27 5.78
CA ALA A 181 5.63 13.63 5.69
C ALA A 181 5.55 12.24 5.03
N VAL A 182 4.43 11.52 5.19
CA VAL A 182 4.26 10.18 4.64
C VAL A 182 2.91 10.03 3.97
N GLY A 183 2.91 9.50 2.74
CA GLY A 183 1.72 9.02 2.04
C GLY A 183 1.79 7.50 1.85
N ILE A 184 0.78 6.78 2.26
CA ILE A 184 0.72 5.31 2.20
C ILE A 184 -0.44 4.87 1.32
N GLY A 185 -0.15 4.17 0.22
CA GLY A 185 -1.17 3.52 -0.60
C GLY A 185 -1.69 2.25 0.08
N ILE A 186 -2.95 2.24 0.49
CA ILE A 186 -3.56 1.12 1.24
C ILE A 186 -4.69 0.40 0.48
N GLY A 187 -4.99 0.83 -0.75
CA GLY A 187 -6.04 0.22 -1.59
C GLY A 187 -7.40 0.18 -0.91
N GLY A 188 -8.09 -0.95 -1.00
CA GLY A 188 -9.43 -1.17 -0.44
C GLY A 188 -9.46 -1.51 1.06
N SER A 189 -8.47 -1.10 1.84
CA SER A 189 -8.41 -1.45 3.26
C SER A 189 -9.48 -0.74 4.10
N PHE A 190 -9.93 0.44 3.67
CA PHE A 190 -11.03 1.15 4.34
C PHE A 190 -12.36 0.38 4.26
N ASP A 191 -12.62 -0.32 3.15
CA ASP A 191 -13.83 -1.14 3.02
C ASP A 191 -13.85 -2.30 4.03
N VAL A 192 -12.67 -2.84 4.33
CA VAL A 192 -12.51 -3.89 5.34
C VAL A 192 -12.70 -3.32 6.75
N LEU A 193 -12.10 -2.16 7.05
CA LEU A 193 -12.23 -1.49 8.35
C LEU A 193 -13.68 -1.07 8.63
N ALA A 194 -14.35 -0.49 7.63
CA ALA A 194 -15.73 -0.05 7.73
C ALA A 194 -16.75 -1.22 7.71
N GLY A 195 -16.30 -2.47 7.55
CA GLY A 195 -17.16 -3.64 7.51
C GLY A 195 -17.92 -3.86 6.19
N ASN A 196 -17.64 -3.08 5.13
CA ASN A 196 -18.25 -3.24 3.82
C ASN A 196 -17.84 -4.55 3.15
N VAL A 197 -16.61 -4.98 3.39
CA VAL A 197 -16.02 -6.21 2.85
C VAL A 197 -15.49 -7.07 3.98
N ALA A 198 -16.03 -8.29 4.06
CA ALA A 198 -15.54 -9.26 5.04
C ALA A 198 -14.12 -9.73 4.67
N ARG A 199 -13.22 -9.74 5.66
CA ARG A 199 -11.92 -10.41 5.49
C ARG A 199 -12.12 -11.90 5.28
N ALA A 200 -11.21 -12.51 4.53
CA ALA A 200 -11.18 -13.96 4.42
C ALA A 200 -11.01 -14.60 5.81
N PRO A 201 -11.70 -15.72 6.10
CA PRO A 201 -11.52 -16.48 7.33
C PRO A 201 -10.04 -16.80 7.58
N GLN A 202 -9.66 -16.98 8.84
CA GLN A 202 -8.25 -17.16 9.22
C GLN A 202 -7.60 -18.36 8.50
N ALA A 203 -8.34 -19.44 8.26
CA ALA A 203 -7.85 -20.60 7.50
C ALA A 203 -7.43 -20.23 6.08
N TRP A 204 -8.25 -19.44 5.35
CA TRP A 204 -7.93 -18.96 4.01
C TRP A 204 -6.71 -18.04 3.99
N ARG A 205 -6.59 -17.17 5.00
CA ARG A 205 -5.44 -16.27 5.14
C ARG A 205 -4.15 -17.04 5.44
N ARG A 206 -4.19 -18.02 6.34
CA ARG A 206 -3.06 -18.92 6.64
C ARG A 206 -2.62 -19.75 5.43
N ALA A 207 -3.59 -20.16 4.60
CA ALA A 207 -3.32 -20.88 3.34
C ALA A 207 -2.87 -19.95 2.20
N ASN A 208 -2.78 -18.63 2.42
CA ASN A 208 -2.50 -17.63 1.38
C ASN A 208 -3.51 -17.61 0.22
N LEU A 209 -4.76 -18.02 0.48
CA LEU A 209 -5.87 -18.09 -0.47
C LEU A 209 -6.88 -16.93 -0.32
N GLU A 210 -6.50 -15.84 0.34
CA GLU A 210 -7.35 -14.66 0.51
C GLU A 210 -7.81 -14.08 -0.85
N TRP A 211 -6.92 -14.07 -1.84
CA TRP A 211 -7.23 -13.64 -3.21
C TRP A 211 -8.36 -14.48 -3.84
N LEU A 212 -8.37 -15.80 -3.62
CA LEU A 212 -9.40 -16.70 -4.13
C LEU A 212 -10.72 -16.49 -3.40
N TYR A 213 -10.69 -16.34 -2.08
CA TYR A 213 -11.87 -16.01 -1.29
C TYR A 213 -12.52 -14.71 -1.77
N ARG A 214 -11.72 -13.66 -2.00
CA ARG A 214 -12.19 -12.38 -2.53
C ARG A 214 -12.78 -12.52 -3.95
N LEU A 215 -12.17 -13.34 -4.80
CA LEU A 215 -12.68 -13.59 -6.14
C LEU A 215 -14.06 -14.29 -6.09
N LEU A 216 -14.24 -15.25 -5.20
CA LEU A 216 -15.52 -15.95 -5.00
C LEU A 216 -16.62 -15.03 -4.46
N LYS A 217 -16.27 -14.08 -3.58
CA LYS A 217 -17.20 -13.09 -3.02
C LYS A 217 -17.49 -11.93 -3.96
N GLU A 218 -16.52 -11.53 -4.76
CA GLU A 218 -16.58 -10.41 -5.70
C GLU A 218 -16.16 -10.87 -7.11
N PRO A 219 -17.01 -11.60 -7.87
CA PRO A 219 -16.64 -12.14 -9.19
C PRO A 219 -16.17 -11.07 -10.19
N GLN A 220 -16.62 -9.83 -10.03
CA GLN A 220 -16.21 -8.69 -10.89
C GLN A 220 -14.70 -8.43 -10.86
N ARG A 221 -13.97 -8.94 -9.86
CA ARG A 221 -12.52 -8.85 -9.75
C ARG A 221 -11.75 -9.81 -10.66
N TRP A 222 -12.42 -10.68 -11.41
CA TRP A 222 -11.77 -11.68 -12.26
C TRP A 222 -10.72 -11.06 -13.22
N ARG A 223 -11.04 -9.88 -13.79
CA ARG A 223 -10.11 -9.17 -14.68
C ARG A 223 -8.80 -8.79 -13.99
N ARG A 224 -8.85 -8.38 -12.72
CA ARG A 224 -7.65 -8.09 -11.92
C ARG A 224 -6.89 -9.36 -11.57
N GLN A 225 -7.61 -10.45 -11.34
CA GLN A 225 -7.00 -11.75 -11.01
C GLN A 225 -6.28 -12.40 -12.20
N LEU A 226 -6.60 -12.03 -13.45
CA LEU A 226 -5.82 -12.42 -14.62
C LEU A 226 -4.36 -11.93 -14.57
N ALA A 227 -4.08 -10.90 -13.80
CA ALA A 227 -2.71 -10.47 -13.57
C ALA A 227 -1.87 -11.53 -12.85
N LEU A 228 -2.48 -12.40 -12.03
CA LEU A 228 -1.76 -13.40 -11.26
C LEU A 228 -1.14 -14.51 -12.15
N PRO A 229 -1.88 -15.25 -12.99
CA PRO A 229 -1.28 -16.23 -13.88
C PRO A 229 -0.29 -15.57 -14.88
N TYR A 230 -0.60 -14.39 -15.38
CA TYR A 230 0.31 -13.65 -16.24
C TYR A 230 1.61 -13.28 -15.52
N PHE A 231 1.52 -12.82 -14.27
CA PHE A 231 2.68 -12.55 -13.42
C PHE A 231 3.55 -13.80 -13.22
N VAL A 232 2.92 -14.97 -12.97
CA VAL A 232 3.67 -16.24 -12.80
C VAL A 232 4.44 -16.58 -14.08
N VAL A 233 3.78 -16.50 -15.24
CA VAL A 233 4.44 -16.76 -16.54
C VAL A 233 5.61 -15.81 -16.75
N LEU A 234 5.43 -14.50 -16.51
CA LEU A 234 6.50 -13.50 -16.64
C LEU A 234 7.67 -13.81 -15.70
N THR A 235 7.37 -14.14 -14.44
CA THR A 235 8.36 -14.46 -13.42
C THR A 235 9.20 -15.67 -13.80
N LEU A 236 8.54 -16.75 -14.25
CA LEU A 236 9.23 -17.96 -14.70
C LEU A 236 10.07 -17.70 -15.96
N ARG A 237 9.52 -16.96 -16.91
CA ARG A 237 10.24 -16.59 -18.14
C ARG A 237 11.50 -15.77 -17.82
N GLU A 238 11.40 -14.75 -16.98
CA GLU A 238 12.56 -13.94 -16.59
C GLU A 238 13.60 -14.79 -15.86
N ARG A 239 13.18 -15.69 -14.96
CA ARG A 239 14.09 -16.60 -14.26
C ARG A 239 14.83 -17.55 -15.20
N LEU A 240 14.19 -17.99 -16.28
CA LEU A 240 14.79 -18.91 -17.26
C LEU A 240 15.72 -18.20 -18.24
N PHE A 241 15.44 -16.93 -18.61
CA PHE A 241 16.11 -16.23 -19.70
C PHE A 241 16.94 -15.00 -19.26
N ALA A 242 16.73 -14.49 -18.04
CA ALA A 242 17.51 -13.38 -17.52
C ALA A 242 18.49 -13.83 -16.43
N ARG A 243 19.73 -13.40 -16.50
CA ARG A 243 20.68 -13.51 -15.38
C ARG A 243 20.21 -12.59 -14.25
N PRO A 244 20.13 -13.05 -13.00
CA PRO A 244 19.76 -12.19 -11.88
C PRO A 244 20.85 -11.10 -11.72
N THR A 245 20.46 -9.84 -11.88
CA THR A 245 21.28 -8.73 -11.41
C THR A 245 21.02 -8.58 -9.92
N LEU A 246 21.91 -9.13 -9.10
CA LEU A 246 22.01 -8.83 -7.69
C LEU A 246 22.67 -7.44 -7.60
N GLU A 247 21.90 -6.39 -7.42
CA GLU A 247 22.41 -5.10 -6.95
C GLU A 247 22.45 -5.17 -5.42
N GLU A 248 23.60 -5.50 -4.87
CA GLU A 248 23.93 -5.25 -3.46
C GLU A 248 24.24 -3.76 -3.31
N SER A 249 23.40 -3.05 -2.57
CA SER A 249 23.70 -1.70 -2.08
C SER A 249 23.57 -1.69 -0.58
#